data_0f5ff35ec029e6c7321536784d897f46
#
_entry.id   0f5ff35ec029e6c7321536784d897f46
#
_cell.length_a   1.000
_cell.length_b   1.000
_cell.length_c   1.000
_cell.angle_alpha   90.00
_cell.angle_beta   90.00
_cell.angle_gamma   90.00
#
_symmetry.space_group_name_H-M   'P 1'
#
loop_
_entity.id
_entity.type
_entity.pdbx_description
1 polymer ?
#
loop_
_entity_poly.entity_id
_entity_poly.type
_entity_poly.pdbx_seq_one_letter_code
_entity_poly.pdbx_strand_id
1 'polypeptide(L)'
;MEGTRNSTLFQASANLSEFVNAGTLNENVARDALMDAARQIGLMDHEIEATIDSGFNKTVGKARAVPERKLSLVSAPPEAPKTAQNPEARVIEAGSPWGDYPPVDAANWMFDDDDAVVELWGKGDDILWAEGEALLIAGGQGLGKSTLAGQLVRAQLGLQAEVLGLPVAPVEKPILYLAMDRPRQLRRSMRRQFSEDERDLLSGRLMIRPGPPVMDMAIDPTLLVRMAEAAGAGVVYVDSLKDAAVGLSTDETGAMYNRARQAVLAAGVNLCELHHVKKPSADSAGGGVSDVYGSTWITSGAGSVITLSGEPGDLEVRFRHVKSPANEVGPWKIHLDPDSGAFSVRQINLLVSVRNAGVNGLSAEDAAIEIYECRRPTASEKKKAERRLNAMVAKGLLKRIEGRGGAVWFPVETRLEEPKPLGDLF
;
A
#
# COMPACT_ATOMS: atom_id res chain seq x y z
N MET A 1 -36.33 4.03 -21.08
CA MET A 1 -35.52 3.16 -20.20
C MET A 1 -36.15 2.87 -18.81
N GLU A 2 -37.29 3.48 -18.47
CA GLU A 2 -37.97 3.20 -17.18
C GLU A 2 -38.59 1.79 -17.12
N GLY A 3 -39.16 1.27 -18.20
CA GLY A 3 -39.82 -0.05 -18.20
C GLY A 3 -38.89 -1.27 -18.00
N THR A 4 -37.58 -1.12 -18.21
CA THR A 4 -36.61 -2.24 -18.01
C THR A 4 -36.19 -2.42 -16.56
N ARG A 5 -36.20 -1.37 -15.75
CA ARG A 5 -35.80 -1.43 -14.32
C ARG A 5 -36.80 -2.22 -13.48
N ASN A 6 -38.09 -1.92 -13.66
CA ASN A 6 -39.18 -2.63 -12.99
C ASN A 6 -39.26 -4.11 -13.39
N SER A 7 -39.02 -4.43 -14.68
CA SER A 7 -39.03 -5.83 -15.13
C SER A 7 -37.84 -6.62 -14.56
N THR A 8 -36.68 -5.98 -14.38
CA THR A 8 -35.51 -6.61 -13.77
C THR A 8 -35.74 -6.87 -12.27
N LEU A 9 -36.30 -5.89 -11.54
CA LEU A 9 -36.66 -6.06 -10.13
C LEU A 9 -37.70 -7.17 -9.95
N PHE A 10 -38.75 -7.20 -10.80
CA PHE A 10 -39.72 -8.26 -10.75
C PHE A 10 -39.13 -9.65 -10.97
N GLN A 11 -38.24 -9.81 -11.96
CA GLN A 11 -37.58 -11.09 -12.22
C GLN A 11 -36.65 -11.52 -11.08
N ALA A 12 -35.91 -10.57 -10.50
CA ALA A 12 -35.06 -10.83 -9.33
C ALA A 12 -35.91 -11.27 -8.12
N SER A 13 -37.04 -10.59 -7.87
CA SER A 13 -37.96 -10.92 -6.79
C SER A 13 -38.57 -12.32 -6.98
N ALA A 14 -38.99 -12.66 -8.19
CA ALA A 14 -39.51 -14.00 -8.50
C ALA A 14 -38.46 -15.10 -8.31
N ASN A 15 -37.18 -14.85 -8.70
CA ASN A 15 -36.12 -15.80 -8.53
C ASN A 15 -35.77 -16.03 -7.06
N LEU A 16 -35.66 -14.95 -6.23
CA LEU A 16 -35.32 -15.07 -4.81
C LEU A 16 -36.45 -15.71 -4.01
N SER A 17 -37.71 -15.46 -4.37
CA SER A 17 -38.86 -16.07 -3.67
C SER A 17 -38.92 -17.61 -3.83
N GLU A 18 -38.37 -18.19 -4.89
CA GLU A 18 -38.22 -19.64 -5.03
C GLU A 18 -37.29 -20.24 -3.94
N PHE A 19 -36.24 -19.53 -3.56
CA PHE A 19 -35.35 -19.94 -2.47
C PHE A 19 -35.95 -19.70 -1.07
N VAL A 20 -36.75 -18.63 -0.94
CA VAL A 20 -37.52 -18.39 0.30
C VAL A 20 -38.57 -19.49 0.48
N ASN A 21 -39.29 -19.88 -0.57
CA ASN A 21 -40.27 -20.99 -0.53
C ASN A 21 -39.58 -22.35 -0.22
N ALA A 22 -38.33 -22.51 -0.54
CA ALA A 22 -37.53 -23.69 -0.20
C ALA A 22 -36.99 -23.66 1.23
N GLY A 23 -37.19 -22.57 2.00
CA GLY A 23 -36.64 -22.39 3.35
C GLY A 23 -35.13 -22.15 3.40
N THR A 24 -34.47 -21.92 2.26
CA THR A 24 -33.01 -21.72 2.16
C THR A 24 -32.60 -20.26 2.26
N LEU A 25 -33.56 -19.32 2.13
CA LEU A 25 -33.34 -17.88 2.24
C LEU A 25 -34.45 -17.27 3.13
N ASN A 26 -34.05 -16.37 4.05
CA ASN A 26 -35.03 -15.64 4.87
C ASN A 26 -35.72 -14.56 4.02
N GLU A 27 -37.07 -14.48 4.10
CA GLU A 27 -37.86 -13.56 3.28
C GLU A 27 -37.53 -12.09 3.54
N ASN A 28 -37.35 -11.69 4.82
CA ASN A 28 -37.05 -10.30 5.15
C ASN A 28 -35.68 -9.88 4.58
N VAL A 29 -34.68 -10.76 4.68
CA VAL A 29 -33.34 -10.50 4.10
C VAL A 29 -33.41 -10.36 2.59
N ALA A 30 -34.21 -11.20 1.92
CA ALA A 30 -34.40 -11.10 0.46
C ALA A 30 -35.09 -9.80 0.05
N ARG A 31 -36.13 -9.40 0.79
CA ARG A 31 -36.87 -8.17 0.54
C ARG A 31 -36.02 -6.92 0.76
N ASP A 32 -35.30 -6.85 1.89
CA ASP A 32 -34.42 -5.72 2.21
C ASP A 32 -33.35 -5.52 1.13
N ALA A 33 -32.69 -6.61 0.70
CA ALA A 33 -31.69 -6.56 -0.36
C ALA A 33 -32.26 -6.08 -1.71
N LEU A 34 -33.48 -6.51 -2.07
CA LEU A 34 -34.17 -6.07 -3.29
C LEU A 34 -34.57 -4.59 -3.19
N MET A 35 -35.05 -4.12 -2.04
CA MET A 35 -35.41 -2.73 -1.81
C MET A 35 -34.19 -1.81 -1.93
N ASP A 36 -33.08 -2.18 -1.30
CA ASP A 36 -31.85 -1.40 -1.35
C ASP A 36 -31.28 -1.33 -2.78
N ALA A 37 -31.24 -2.45 -3.49
CA ALA A 37 -30.79 -2.47 -4.87
C ALA A 37 -31.70 -1.63 -5.80
N ALA A 38 -33.00 -1.67 -5.58
CA ALA A 38 -33.99 -0.91 -6.38
C ALA A 38 -33.87 0.61 -6.12
N ARG A 39 -33.62 1.03 -4.89
CA ARG A 39 -33.35 2.44 -4.53
C ARG A 39 -32.06 2.95 -5.19
N GLN A 40 -31.01 2.14 -5.24
CA GLN A 40 -29.74 2.51 -5.89
C GLN A 40 -29.88 2.77 -7.39
N ILE A 41 -30.82 2.09 -8.06
CA ILE A 41 -31.12 2.32 -9.49
C ILE A 41 -32.18 3.37 -9.73
N GLY A 42 -32.69 4.04 -8.68
CA GLY A 42 -33.56 5.19 -8.75
C GLY A 42 -35.05 4.85 -8.96
N LEU A 43 -35.53 3.71 -8.46
CA LEU A 43 -36.94 3.40 -8.36
C LEU A 43 -37.56 4.05 -7.10
N MET A 44 -38.83 4.41 -7.16
CA MET A 44 -39.53 5.00 -6.02
C MET A 44 -40.08 3.92 -5.08
N ASP A 45 -40.12 4.17 -3.78
CA ASP A 45 -40.47 3.17 -2.76
C ASP A 45 -41.84 2.50 -3.01
N HIS A 46 -42.85 3.22 -3.45
CA HIS A 46 -44.19 2.65 -3.76
C HIS A 46 -44.18 1.71 -4.99
N GLU A 47 -43.27 1.95 -5.95
CA GLU A 47 -43.12 1.06 -7.12
C GLU A 47 -42.30 -0.19 -6.73
N ILE A 48 -41.32 -0.02 -5.84
CA ILE A 48 -40.46 -1.10 -5.36
C ILE A 48 -41.26 -2.15 -4.62
N GLU A 49 -42.05 -1.77 -3.63
CA GLU A 49 -42.85 -2.69 -2.84
C GLU A 49 -43.83 -3.46 -3.71
N ALA A 50 -44.61 -2.76 -4.56
CA ALA A 50 -45.58 -3.39 -5.45
C ALA A 50 -44.92 -4.38 -6.44
N THR A 51 -43.70 -4.07 -6.91
CA THR A 51 -42.99 -4.92 -7.86
C THR A 51 -42.43 -6.15 -7.17
N ILE A 52 -41.87 -6.01 -5.94
CA ILE A 52 -41.38 -7.13 -5.13
C ILE A 52 -42.54 -8.07 -4.79
N ASP A 53 -43.65 -7.54 -4.30
CA ASP A 53 -44.84 -8.34 -3.98
C ASP A 53 -45.36 -9.12 -5.19
N SER A 54 -45.42 -8.48 -6.36
CA SER A 54 -45.80 -9.13 -7.58
C SER A 54 -44.87 -10.27 -7.98
N GLY A 55 -43.57 -10.10 -7.79
CA GLY A 55 -42.58 -11.13 -8.04
C GLY A 55 -42.69 -12.33 -7.08
N PHE A 56 -42.85 -12.07 -5.80
CA PHE A 56 -43.06 -13.11 -4.78
C PHE A 56 -44.37 -13.88 -5.00
N ASN A 57 -45.44 -13.18 -5.33
CA ASN A 57 -46.76 -13.80 -5.61
C ASN A 57 -46.75 -14.70 -6.84
N LYS A 58 -45.95 -14.39 -7.87
CA LYS A 58 -45.87 -15.19 -9.10
C LYS A 58 -45.32 -16.60 -8.86
N THR A 59 -44.55 -16.79 -7.82
CA THR A 59 -43.83 -18.04 -7.53
C THR A 59 -44.31 -18.73 -6.26
N VAL A 60 -45.47 -18.34 -5.74
CA VAL A 60 -46.13 -19.03 -4.61
C VAL A 60 -46.22 -20.52 -4.91
N GLY A 61 -45.67 -21.34 -4.02
CA GLY A 61 -45.65 -22.80 -4.14
C GLY A 61 -44.54 -23.37 -5.04
N LYS A 62 -43.72 -22.52 -5.69
CA LYS A 62 -42.50 -22.99 -6.38
C LYS A 62 -41.29 -22.88 -5.45
N ALA A 63 -40.72 -24.02 -5.08
CA ALA A 63 -39.51 -24.11 -4.28
C ALA A 63 -38.33 -24.52 -5.15
N ARG A 64 -37.22 -23.82 -5.01
CA ARG A 64 -35.95 -24.13 -5.71
C ARG A 64 -34.89 -24.45 -4.67
N ALA A 65 -34.53 -25.72 -4.57
CA ALA A 65 -33.42 -26.14 -3.71
C ALA A 65 -32.08 -25.66 -4.30
N VAL A 66 -31.17 -25.22 -3.43
CA VAL A 66 -29.78 -25.04 -3.82
C VAL A 66 -29.23 -26.42 -4.22
N PRO A 67 -28.64 -26.60 -5.41
CA PRO A 67 -28.08 -27.89 -5.78
C PRO A 67 -27.02 -28.31 -4.76
N GLU A 68 -27.22 -29.39 -4.06
CA GLU A 68 -26.15 -30.03 -3.26
C GLU A 68 -25.01 -30.37 -4.22
N ARG A 69 -23.87 -29.75 -4.04
CA ARG A 69 -22.65 -30.09 -4.75
C ARG A 69 -22.23 -31.48 -4.24
N LYS A 70 -22.66 -32.54 -4.94
CA LYS A 70 -22.11 -33.87 -4.71
C LYS A 70 -20.64 -33.83 -5.09
N LEU A 71 -19.78 -33.70 -4.09
CA LEU A 71 -18.35 -34.00 -4.23
C LEU A 71 -18.27 -35.51 -4.49
N SER A 72 -18.15 -35.91 -5.74
CA SER A 72 -17.73 -37.27 -6.08
C SER A 72 -16.27 -37.40 -5.62
N LEU A 73 -16.05 -38.24 -4.62
CA LEU A 73 -14.72 -38.73 -4.26
C LEU A 73 -14.11 -39.37 -5.51
N VAL A 74 -13.16 -38.70 -6.12
CA VAL A 74 -12.25 -39.31 -7.10
C VAL A 74 -11.49 -40.36 -6.32
N SER A 75 -11.56 -41.60 -6.81
CA SER A 75 -10.86 -42.79 -6.27
C SER A 75 -9.39 -42.46 -5.97
N ALA A 76 -8.95 -42.87 -4.77
CA ALA A 76 -7.63 -42.63 -4.24
C ALA A 76 -6.52 -43.04 -5.25
N PRO A 77 -5.44 -42.25 -5.35
CA PRO A 77 -4.23 -42.68 -6.05
C PRO A 77 -3.60 -43.91 -5.38
N PRO A 78 -2.82 -44.73 -6.10
CA PRO A 78 -2.20 -45.92 -5.54
C PRO A 78 -1.23 -45.58 -4.41
N GLU A 79 -1.20 -46.46 -3.40
CA GLU A 79 -0.39 -46.35 -2.18
C GLU A 79 1.07 -45.96 -2.48
N ALA A 80 1.50 -44.84 -1.92
CA ALA A 80 2.91 -44.47 -1.82
C ALA A 80 3.57 -45.24 -0.65
N PRO A 81 4.88 -45.54 -0.74
CA PRO A 81 5.55 -46.42 0.20
C PRO A 81 5.56 -45.85 1.62
N LYS A 82 5.28 -46.72 2.57
CA LYS A 82 5.29 -46.48 4.01
C LYS A 82 6.70 -46.13 4.49
N THR A 83 7.02 -44.84 4.61
CA THR A 83 7.97 -44.30 5.58
C THR A 83 7.94 -42.78 5.53
N ALA A 84 6.99 -42.19 6.21
CA ALA A 84 7.12 -40.86 6.84
C ALA A 84 5.99 -40.79 7.88
N GLN A 85 6.39 -40.61 9.11
CA GLN A 85 5.50 -40.42 10.24
C GLN A 85 4.52 -39.29 9.94
N ASN A 86 3.23 -39.64 10.02
CA ASN A 86 2.10 -38.75 9.94
C ASN A 86 2.32 -37.58 10.91
N PRO A 87 2.40 -36.31 10.49
CA PRO A 87 2.17 -35.24 11.43
C PRO A 87 0.70 -35.34 11.79
N GLU A 88 0.44 -35.73 13.03
CA GLU A 88 -0.87 -35.77 13.65
C GLU A 88 -1.64 -34.52 13.20
N ALA A 89 -2.81 -34.75 12.59
CA ALA A 89 -3.79 -33.70 12.46
C ALA A 89 -3.93 -33.10 13.86
N ARG A 90 -3.43 -31.92 14.07
CA ARG A 90 -3.67 -31.14 15.29
C ARG A 90 -5.18 -31.01 15.38
N VAL A 91 -5.78 -31.89 16.17
CA VAL A 91 -7.06 -31.64 16.80
C VAL A 91 -6.84 -30.29 17.46
N ILE A 92 -7.54 -29.25 17.03
CA ILE A 92 -7.63 -27.99 17.77
C ILE A 92 -8.36 -28.40 19.05
N GLU A 93 -7.63 -28.88 20.04
CA GLU A 93 -8.08 -28.82 21.43
C GLU A 93 -8.56 -27.41 21.62
N ALA A 94 -9.67 -27.21 22.36
CA ALA A 94 -10.25 -25.89 22.62
C ALA A 94 -9.13 -24.99 23.13
N GLY A 95 -8.39 -24.39 22.17
CA GLY A 95 -7.09 -23.81 22.35
C GLY A 95 -7.21 -22.57 23.21
N SER A 96 -6.13 -22.21 23.86
CA SER A 96 -5.94 -20.95 24.52
C SER A 96 -6.67 -19.84 23.75
N PRO A 97 -7.47 -18.96 24.39
CA PRO A 97 -8.12 -17.83 23.72
C PRO A 97 -7.12 -16.91 23.03
N TRP A 98 -5.85 -17.10 23.28
CA TRP A 98 -4.74 -16.32 22.75
C TRP A 98 -4.16 -16.90 21.45
N GLY A 99 -4.55 -18.10 21.01
CA GLY A 99 -3.94 -18.79 19.88
C GLY A 99 -2.43 -18.94 20.03
N ASP A 100 -1.69 -18.58 18.99
CA ASP A 100 -0.21 -18.64 18.97
C ASP A 100 0.46 -17.42 19.62
N TYR A 101 -0.31 -16.44 20.10
CA TYR A 101 0.17 -15.18 20.69
C TYR A 101 -0.30 -15.01 22.13
N PRO A 102 0.27 -15.75 23.10
CA PRO A 102 -0.08 -15.58 24.51
C PRO A 102 0.38 -14.20 24.99
N PRO A 103 -0.30 -13.66 26.02
CA PRO A 103 0.17 -12.43 26.66
C PRO A 103 1.57 -12.66 27.24
N VAL A 104 2.42 -11.66 27.10
CA VAL A 104 3.78 -11.63 27.64
C VAL A 104 3.86 -10.63 28.79
N ASP A 105 4.82 -10.80 29.70
CA ASP A 105 5.09 -9.83 30.76
C ASP A 105 5.52 -8.49 30.14
N ALA A 106 4.84 -7.41 30.53
CA ALA A 106 5.05 -6.09 29.92
C ALA A 106 6.44 -5.52 30.23
N ALA A 107 7.03 -5.83 31.39
CA ALA A 107 8.36 -5.33 31.73
C ALA A 107 9.41 -5.97 30.84
N ASN A 108 9.37 -7.28 30.69
CA ASN A 108 10.28 -8.00 29.80
C ASN A 108 10.07 -7.57 28.34
N TRP A 109 8.82 -7.47 27.91
CA TRP A 109 8.49 -7.06 26.53
C TRP A 109 8.94 -5.64 26.19
N MET A 110 8.92 -4.70 27.16
CA MET A 110 9.31 -3.30 26.92
C MET A 110 10.81 -3.04 27.08
N PHE A 111 11.52 -3.83 27.89
CA PHE A 111 12.88 -3.45 28.32
C PHE A 111 13.95 -4.51 28.05
N ASP A 112 13.58 -5.75 27.72
CA ASP A 112 14.56 -6.82 27.48
C ASP A 112 14.90 -7.01 26.01
N ASP A 113 14.01 -6.58 25.08
CA ASP A 113 14.28 -6.60 23.66
C ASP A 113 14.92 -5.27 23.21
N ASP A 114 15.84 -5.37 22.25
CA ASP A 114 16.43 -4.20 21.61
C ASP A 114 15.38 -3.54 20.73
N ASP A 115 14.78 -2.47 21.24
CA ASP A 115 13.65 -1.72 20.63
C ASP A 115 14.06 -0.94 19.36
N ALA A 116 15.23 -1.25 18.80
CA ALA A 116 15.72 -0.65 17.57
C ALA A 116 14.82 -1.08 16.40
N VAL A 117 14.18 -0.09 15.76
CA VAL A 117 13.44 -0.32 14.52
C VAL A 117 14.36 -0.93 13.49
N VAL A 118 14.07 -2.16 13.04
CA VAL A 118 14.82 -2.81 11.97
C VAL A 118 14.45 -2.16 10.65
N GLU A 119 15.39 -1.46 10.06
CA GLU A 119 15.21 -0.65 8.86
C GLU A 119 15.28 -1.54 7.62
N LEU A 120 14.16 -1.67 6.89
CA LEU A 120 14.14 -2.34 5.57
C LEU A 120 14.45 -1.37 4.45
N TRP A 121 13.99 -0.11 4.56
CA TRP A 121 14.28 0.97 3.64
C TRP A 121 14.35 2.29 4.39
N GLY A 122 15.52 2.86 4.49
CA GLY A 122 15.78 4.09 5.23
C GLY A 122 16.95 3.96 6.18
N LYS A 123 17.16 4.98 7.02
CA LYS A 123 18.20 4.96 8.05
C LYS A 123 17.90 5.95 9.17
N GLY A 124 18.03 5.51 10.42
CA GLY A 124 17.85 6.34 11.61
C GLY A 124 16.42 6.90 11.70
N ASP A 125 16.29 8.22 11.65
CA ASP A 125 14.95 8.87 11.68
C ASP A 125 14.23 8.87 10.33
N ASP A 126 14.93 8.64 9.22
CA ASP A 126 14.40 8.70 7.86
C ASP A 126 14.07 7.28 7.35
N ILE A 127 13.05 6.65 7.95
CA ILE A 127 12.63 5.29 7.65
C ILE A 127 11.38 5.31 6.78
N LEU A 128 11.47 4.71 5.60
CA LEU A 128 10.36 4.52 4.66
C LEU A 128 9.69 3.15 4.81
N TRP A 129 10.40 2.15 5.33
CA TRP A 129 9.85 0.82 5.58
C TRP A 129 10.59 0.16 6.73
N ALA A 130 9.86 -0.27 7.74
CA ALA A 130 10.37 -1.00 8.90
C ALA A 130 9.95 -2.49 8.86
N GLU A 131 10.73 -3.37 9.46
CA GLU A 131 10.37 -4.77 9.65
C GLU A 131 9.12 -4.90 10.52
N GLY A 132 8.29 -5.91 10.23
CA GLY A 132 7.03 -6.12 10.93
C GLY A 132 5.91 -5.15 10.57
N GLU A 133 6.17 -4.21 9.67
CA GLU A 133 5.19 -3.24 9.20
C GLU A 133 4.98 -3.33 7.68
N ALA A 134 3.73 -3.22 7.22
CA ALA A 134 3.45 -3.20 5.78
C ALA A 134 3.76 -1.82 5.17
N LEU A 135 4.46 -1.82 4.04
CA LEU A 135 4.63 -0.66 3.18
C LEU A 135 3.51 -0.61 2.13
N LEU A 136 2.76 0.48 2.08
CA LEU A 136 1.75 0.74 1.06
C LEU A 136 2.21 1.84 0.10
N ILE A 137 2.36 1.53 -1.19
CA ILE A 137 2.68 2.49 -2.25
C ILE A 137 1.42 2.73 -3.09
N ALA A 138 0.79 3.88 -2.90
CA ALA A 138 -0.44 4.25 -3.60
C ALA A 138 -0.19 5.32 -4.67
N GLY A 139 -0.95 5.28 -5.77
CA GLY A 139 -0.82 6.28 -6.83
C GLY A 139 -1.69 5.97 -8.05
N GLY A 140 -1.81 6.96 -8.94
CA GLY A 140 -2.50 6.81 -10.22
C GLY A 140 -1.88 5.75 -11.13
N GLN A 141 -2.59 5.38 -12.20
CA GLN A 141 -2.04 4.52 -13.23
C GLN A 141 -0.89 5.24 -13.96
N GLY A 142 0.18 4.52 -14.32
CA GLY A 142 1.30 5.08 -15.07
C GLY A 142 2.28 5.94 -14.28
N LEU A 143 2.11 6.10 -12.97
CA LEU A 143 3.01 6.88 -12.11
C LEU A 143 4.21 6.08 -11.56
N GLY A 144 4.46 4.88 -12.05
CA GLY A 144 5.67 4.13 -11.74
C GLY A 144 5.68 3.37 -10.42
N LYS A 145 4.52 3.03 -9.81
CA LYS A 145 4.46 2.19 -8.60
C LYS A 145 5.24 0.89 -8.74
N SER A 146 4.94 0.10 -9.78
CA SER A 146 5.65 -1.17 -10.05
C SER A 146 7.12 -0.95 -10.43
N THR A 147 7.47 0.22 -10.95
CA THR A 147 8.87 0.62 -11.20
C THR A 147 9.62 0.83 -9.89
N LEU A 148 9.03 1.58 -8.96
CA LEU A 148 9.61 1.81 -7.62
C LEU A 148 9.72 0.49 -6.84
N ALA A 149 8.69 -0.36 -6.90
CA ALA A 149 8.73 -1.69 -6.30
C ALA A 149 9.84 -2.57 -6.92
N GLY A 150 10.04 -2.50 -8.24
CA GLY A 150 11.14 -3.20 -8.93
C GLY A 150 12.52 -2.74 -8.45
N GLN A 151 12.73 -1.44 -8.21
CA GLN A 151 13.97 -0.93 -7.61
C GLN A 151 14.18 -1.45 -6.18
N LEU A 152 13.11 -1.51 -5.36
CA LEU A 152 13.20 -2.09 -4.02
C LEU A 152 13.57 -3.57 -4.08
N VAL A 153 12.92 -4.33 -4.95
CA VAL A 153 13.26 -5.75 -5.20
C VAL A 153 14.73 -5.89 -5.60
N ARG A 154 15.21 -5.04 -6.52
CA ARG A 154 16.60 -5.05 -6.96
C ARG A 154 17.57 -4.78 -5.80
N ALA A 155 17.25 -3.83 -4.94
CA ALA A 155 18.05 -3.49 -3.78
C ALA A 155 18.02 -4.60 -2.71
N GLN A 156 16.86 -5.18 -2.43
CA GLN A 156 16.71 -6.31 -1.51
C GLN A 156 17.45 -7.57 -1.99
N LEU A 157 17.63 -7.74 -3.29
CA LEU A 157 18.47 -8.81 -3.85
C LEU A 157 19.98 -8.50 -3.76
N GLY A 158 20.35 -7.32 -3.26
CA GLY A 158 21.74 -6.88 -3.14
C GLY A 158 22.36 -6.36 -4.44
N LEU A 159 21.55 -6.08 -5.47
CA LEU A 159 22.02 -5.59 -6.77
C LEU A 159 22.22 -4.07 -6.81
N GLN A 160 21.71 -3.36 -5.82
CA GLN A 160 21.97 -1.95 -5.54
C GLN A 160 21.85 -1.69 -4.03
N ALA A 161 22.54 -0.66 -3.53
CA ALA A 161 22.57 -0.38 -2.08
C ALA A 161 21.41 0.52 -1.63
N GLU A 162 20.91 1.37 -2.51
CA GLU A 162 19.99 2.46 -2.17
C GLU A 162 18.85 2.59 -3.18
N VAL A 163 17.70 3.06 -2.70
CA VAL A 163 16.57 3.50 -3.52
C VAL A 163 16.19 4.91 -3.08
N LEU A 164 16.08 5.84 -4.01
CA LEU A 164 15.83 7.27 -3.75
C LEU A 164 16.84 7.90 -2.77
N GLY A 165 18.10 7.43 -2.78
CA GLY A 165 19.18 7.94 -1.92
C GLY A 165 19.09 7.47 -0.47
N LEU A 166 18.23 6.48 -0.17
CA LEU A 166 18.15 5.85 1.13
C LEU A 166 18.54 4.36 1.04
N PRO A 167 19.30 3.84 2.00
CA PRO A 167 19.73 2.45 2.01
C PRO A 167 18.53 1.49 2.11
N VAL A 168 18.67 0.32 1.46
CA VAL A 168 17.71 -0.78 1.52
C VAL A 168 18.44 -2.01 2.04
N ALA A 169 17.88 -2.64 3.06
CA ALA A 169 18.43 -3.86 3.61
C ALA A 169 18.28 -5.03 2.61
N PRO A 170 19.34 -5.75 2.28
CA PRO A 170 19.25 -6.96 1.48
C PRO A 170 18.55 -8.07 2.27
N VAL A 171 17.86 -8.96 1.55
CA VAL A 171 17.13 -10.08 2.15
C VAL A 171 17.76 -11.42 1.73
N GLU A 172 17.82 -12.38 2.66
CA GLU A 172 18.37 -13.70 2.42
C GLU A 172 17.33 -14.66 1.82
N LYS A 173 16.10 -14.60 2.35
CA LYS A 173 14.98 -15.43 1.88
C LYS A 173 14.46 -14.95 0.52
N PRO A 174 13.81 -15.82 -0.25
CA PRO A 174 13.20 -15.44 -1.52
C PRO A 174 12.21 -14.30 -1.39
N ILE A 175 12.08 -13.51 -2.46
CA ILE A 175 11.05 -12.49 -2.63
C ILE A 175 9.94 -13.09 -3.50
N LEU A 176 8.70 -13.05 -3.02
CA LEU A 176 7.52 -13.42 -3.80
C LEU A 176 6.83 -12.15 -4.33
N TYR A 177 6.73 -12.02 -5.64
CA TYR A 177 6.04 -10.89 -6.27
C TYR A 177 4.74 -11.38 -6.95
N LEU A 178 3.61 -10.95 -6.43
CA LEU A 178 2.28 -11.28 -6.95
C LEU A 178 1.88 -10.25 -8.01
N ALA A 179 2.13 -10.59 -9.28
CA ALA A 179 1.84 -9.74 -10.44
C ALA A 179 0.41 -10.00 -10.95
N MET A 180 -0.59 -9.40 -10.30
CA MET A 180 -2.00 -9.76 -10.49
C MET A 180 -2.67 -8.99 -11.63
N ASP A 181 -2.48 -7.66 -11.74
CA ASP A 181 -3.17 -6.82 -12.75
C ASP A 181 -2.61 -7.08 -14.17
N ARG A 182 -1.36 -6.78 -14.40
CA ARG A 182 -0.76 -6.78 -15.76
C ARG A 182 0.61 -7.47 -15.81
N PRO A 183 0.68 -8.79 -15.69
CA PRO A 183 1.96 -9.52 -15.58
C PRO A 183 2.92 -9.24 -16.75
N ARG A 184 2.39 -9.09 -17.98
CA ARG A 184 3.20 -8.79 -19.17
C ARG A 184 3.80 -7.37 -19.13
N GLN A 185 3.09 -6.42 -18.52
CA GLN A 185 3.58 -5.05 -18.34
C GLN A 185 4.66 -5.01 -17.27
N LEU A 186 4.45 -5.68 -16.14
CA LEU A 186 5.48 -5.83 -15.10
C LEU A 186 6.75 -6.46 -15.68
N ARG A 187 6.63 -7.55 -16.46
CA ARG A 187 7.78 -8.18 -17.12
C ARG A 187 8.57 -7.20 -18.00
N ARG A 188 7.90 -6.33 -18.77
CA ARG A 188 8.57 -5.29 -19.57
C ARG A 188 9.24 -4.24 -18.70
N SER A 189 8.62 -3.86 -17.58
CA SER A 189 9.19 -2.90 -16.63
C SER A 189 10.45 -3.47 -15.97
N MET A 190 10.39 -4.70 -15.48
CA MET A 190 11.53 -5.37 -14.84
C MET A 190 12.71 -5.59 -15.81
N ARG A 191 12.45 -5.90 -17.07
CA ARG A 191 13.51 -6.06 -18.09
C ARG A 191 14.34 -4.79 -18.36
N ARG A 192 13.87 -3.62 -17.97
CA ARG A 192 14.67 -2.39 -18.02
C ARG A 192 15.58 -2.25 -16.81
N GLN A 193 15.18 -2.83 -15.69
CA GLN A 193 15.90 -2.71 -14.42
C GLN A 193 16.86 -3.88 -14.16
N PHE A 194 16.61 -5.04 -14.76
CA PHE A 194 17.40 -6.25 -14.58
C PHE A 194 18.03 -6.68 -15.90
N SER A 195 19.34 -7.00 -15.88
CA SER A 195 20.05 -7.50 -17.03
C SER A 195 20.01 -9.03 -17.13
N GLU A 196 20.30 -9.59 -18.28
CA GLU A 196 20.41 -11.03 -18.50
C GLU A 196 21.57 -11.65 -17.70
N ASP A 197 22.64 -10.89 -17.47
CA ASP A 197 23.81 -11.35 -16.70
C ASP A 197 23.50 -11.56 -15.21
N GLU A 198 22.39 -11.01 -14.71
CA GLU A 198 21.93 -11.17 -13.34
C GLU A 198 21.03 -12.42 -13.17
N ARG A 199 20.81 -13.20 -14.22
CA ARG A 199 19.89 -14.36 -14.24
C ARG A 199 20.15 -15.34 -13.10
N ASP A 200 21.39 -15.68 -12.85
CA ASP A 200 21.76 -16.66 -11.81
C ASP A 200 21.46 -16.11 -10.39
N LEU A 201 21.63 -14.79 -10.19
CA LEU A 201 21.29 -14.13 -8.93
C LEU A 201 19.77 -14.05 -8.70
N LEU A 202 18.99 -14.00 -9.77
CA LEU A 202 17.52 -13.95 -9.68
C LEU A 202 16.94 -15.36 -9.45
N SER A 203 17.61 -16.40 -9.92
CA SER A 203 17.13 -17.77 -9.87
C SER A 203 16.93 -18.25 -8.43
N GLY A 204 15.71 -18.66 -8.08
CA GLY A 204 15.34 -19.09 -6.73
C GLY A 204 15.21 -17.97 -5.70
N ARG A 205 15.66 -16.75 -6.00
CA ARG A 205 15.58 -15.61 -5.08
C ARG A 205 14.46 -14.63 -5.40
N LEU A 206 14.04 -14.51 -6.65
CA LEU A 206 12.87 -13.73 -7.06
C LEU A 206 11.85 -14.64 -7.74
N MET A 207 10.71 -14.83 -7.11
CA MET A 207 9.62 -15.65 -7.58
C MET A 207 8.46 -14.76 -8.01
N ILE A 208 8.10 -14.81 -9.29
CA ILE A 208 6.96 -14.05 -9.83
C ILE A 208 5.77 -14.98 -10.01
N ARG A 209 4.65 -14.66 -9.37
CA ARG A 209 3.37 -15.31 -9.64
C ARG A 209 2.54 -14.41 -10.56
N PRO A 210 2.38 -14.75 -11.84
CA PRO A 210 1.58 -13.96 -12.78
C PRO A 210 0.10 -14.32 -12.69
N GLY A 211 -0.77 -13.33 -12.67
CA GLY A 211 -2.22 -13.47 -12.72
C GLY A 211 -2.91 -13.35 -11.35
N PRO A 212 -4.27 -13.34 -11.36
CA PRO A 212 -5.07 -13.10 -10.17
C PRO A 212 -4.91 -14.22 -9.14
N PRO A 213 -5.18 -13.97 -7.85
CA PRO A 213 -5.16 -15.00 -6.83
C PRO A 213 -6.22 -16.07 -7.11
N VAL A 214 -6.03 -17.26 -6.55
CA VAL A 214 -6.99 -18.37 -6.68
C VAL A 214 -8.29 -18.11 -5.92
N MET A 215 -8.26 -17.21 -4.96
CA MET A 215 -9.38 -16.76 -4.14
C MET A 215 -9.12 -15.33 -3.66
N ASP A 216 -10.17 -14.60 -3.36
CA ASP A 216 -10.11 -13.27 -2.75
C ASP A 216 -9.48 -13.35 -1.35
N MET A 217 -8.47 -12.52 -1.10
CA MET A 217 -7.71 -12.54 0.16
C MET A 217 -8.48 -11.94 1.34
N ALA A 218 -9.56 -11.20 1.09
CA ALA A 218 -10.49 -10.79 2.15
C ALA A 218 -11.48 -11.92 2.52
N ILE A 219 -11.77 -12.84 1.59
CA ILE A 219 -12.58 -14.04 1.87
C ILE A 219 -11.76 -15.09 2.60
N ASP A 220 -10.50 -15.28 2.21
CA ASP A 220 -9.55 -16.18 2.87
C ASP A 220 -8.31 -15.40 3.35
N PRO A 221 -8.33 -14.81 4.54
CA PRO A 221 -7.21 -14.04 5.07
C PRO A 221 -5.93 -14.87 5.31
N THR A 222 -6.01 -16.20 5.27
CA THR A 222 -4.84 -17.08 5.42
C THR A 222 -4.15 -17.37 4.09
N LEU A 223 -4.78 -17.03 2.96
CA LEU A 223 -4.23 -17.33 1.64
C LEU A 223 -2.87 -16.70 1.41
N LEU A 224 -2.70 -15.42 1.78
CA LEU A 224 -1.47 -14.68 1.53
C LEU A 224 -0.28 -15.26 2.31
N VAL A 225 -0.49 -15.59 3.59
CA VAL A 225 0.57 -16.22 4.41
C VAL A 225 0.92 -17.61 3.88
N ARG A 226 -0.06 -18.43 3.49
CA ARG A 226 0.18 -19.76 2.90
C ARG A 226 0.96 -19.67 1.57
N MET A 227 0.70 -18.63 0.77
CA MET A 227 1.48 -18.39 -0.47
C MET A 227 2.92 -18.01 -0.15
N ALA A 228 3.15 -17.18 0.87
CA ALA A 228 4.49 -16.80 1.31
C ALA A 228 5.27 -18.02 1.84
N GLU A 229 4.64 -18.83 2.69
CA GLU A 229 5.22 -20.07 3.23
C GLU A 229 5.57 -21.07 2.12
N ALA A 230 4.64 -21.30 1.18
CA ALA A 230 4.87 -22.21 0.05
C ALA A 230 6.03 -21.77 -0.85
N ALA A 231 6.31 -20.47 -0.92
CA ALA A 231 7.43 -19.90 -1.64
C ALA A 231 8.71 -19.80 -0.80
N GLY A 232 8.64 -20.06 0.52
CA GLY A 232 9.74 -19.79 1.46
C GLY A 232 10.12 -18.32 1.52
N ALA A 233 9.17 -17.41 1.23
CA ALA A 233 9.44 -16.01 1.04
C ALA A 233 9.68 -15.27 2.37
N GLY A 234 10.66 -14.37 2.38
CA GLY A 234 10.86 -13.40 3.47
C GLY A 234 10.21 -12.05 3.20
N VAL A 235 9.89 -11.79 1.93
CA VAL A 235 9.21 -10.56 1.49
C VAL A 235 8.16 -10.91 0.45
N VAL A 236 6.98 -10.28 0.56
CA VAL A 236 5.90 -10.39 -0.43
C VAL A 236 5.57 -9.02 -1.01
N TYR A 237 5.46 -8.94 -2.33
CA TYR A 237 4.93 -7.80 -3.06
C TYR A 237 3.56 -8.14 -3.61
N VAL A 238 2.56 -7.29 -3.32
CA VAL A 238 1.18 -7.43 -3.82
C VAL A 238 0.90 -6.34 -4.86
N ASP A 239 0.87 -6.69 -6.14
CA ASP A 239 0.63 -5.75 -7.24
C ASP A 239 -0.58 -6.20 -8.09
N SER A 240 -1.81 -5.72 -7.79
CA SER A 240 -2.19 -4.67 -6.84
C SER A 240 -3.22 -5.17 -5.82
N LEU A 241 -3.43 -4.40 -4.75
CA LEU A 241 -4.46 -4.69 -3.75
C LEU A 241 -5.86 -4.84 -4.35
N LYS A 242 -6.16 -4.05 -5.38
CA LYS A 242 -7.46 -4.09 -6.06
C LYS A 242 -7.75 -5.46 -6.66
N ASP A 243 -6.70 -6.20 -7.04
CA ASP A 243 -6.81 -7.54 -7.61
C ASP A 243 -6.72 -8.63 -6.54
N ALA A 244 -6.14 -8.30 -5.38
CA ALA A 244 -6.04 -9.20 -4.23
C ALA A 244 -7.37 -9.37 -3.50
N ALA A 245 -8.17 -8.30 -3.42
CA ALA A 245 -9.48 -8.30 -2.77
C ALA A 245 -10.47 -7.38 -3.48
N VAL A 246 -11.70 -7.86 -3.65
CA VAL A 246 -12.79 -7.14 -4.32
C VAL A 246 -13.61 -6.38 -3.27
N GLY A 247 -13.98 -5.13 -3.58
CA GLY A 247 -14.83 -4.34 -2.68
C GLY A 247 -14.10 -3.66 -1.52
N LEU A 248 -12.80 -3.38 -1.65
CA LEU A 248 -11.98 -2.72 -0.62
C LEU A 248 -12.51 -1.36 -0.13
N SER A 249 -13.52 -0.80 -0.76
CA SER A 249 -14.18 0.44 -0.33
C SER A 249 -15.13 0.24 0.84
N THR A 250 -15.55 -0.99 1.15
CA THR A 250 -16.34 -1.31 2.34
C THR A 250 -15.43 -1.57 3.52
N ASP A 251 -15.88 -1.20 4.72
CA ASP A 251 -15.10 -1.43 5.95
C ASP A 251 -14.95 -2.92 6.25
N GLU A 252 -15.96 -3.73 5.93
CA GLU A 252 -15.90 -5.17 6.11
C GLU A 252 -14.78 -5.81 5.29
N THR A 253 -14.75 -5.57 3.99
CA THR A 253 -13.69 -6.10 3.11
C THR A 253 -12.33 -5.55 3.49
N GLY A 254 -12.23 -4.26 3.83
CA GLY A 254 -10.99 -3.64 4.27
C GLY A 254 -10.45 -4.27 5.56
N ALA A 255 -11.33 -4.52 6.55
CA ALA A 255 -10.97 -5.17 7.80
C ALA A 255 -10.51 -6.62 7.59
N MET A 256 -11.19 -7.37 6.72
CA MET A 256 -10.82 -8.75 6.41
C MET A 256 -9.48 -8.84 5.66
N TYR A 257 -9.25 -7.95 4.68
CA TYR A 257 -7.94 -7.85 4.03
C TYR A 257 -6.83 -7.45 5.04
N ASN A 258 -7.12 -6.54 5.96
CA ASN A 258 -6.16 -6.19 7.00
C ASN A 258 -5.78 -7.39 7.90
N ARG A 259 -6.67 -8.35 8.12
CA ARG A 259 -6.33 -9.62 8.78
C ARG A 259 -5.35 -10.46 7.98
N ALA A 260 -5.51 -10.51 6.64
CA ALA A 260 -4.54 -11.18 5.77
C ALA A 260 -3.15 -10.54 5.86
N ARG A 261 -3.09 -9.20 5.88
CA ARG A 261 -1.86 -8.44 6.12
C ARG A 261 -1.23 -8.79 7.45
N GLN A 262 -2.00 -8.75 8.54
CA GLN A 262 -1.52 -9.08 9.88
C GLN A 262 -1.00 -10.51 9.99
N ALA A 263 -1.66 -11.48 9.34
CA ALA A 263 -1.22 -12.87 9.32
C ALA A 263 0.17 -13.03 8.67
N VAL A 264 0.43 -12.33 7.58
CA VAL A 264 1.73 -12.35 6.89
C VAL A 264 2.83 -11.72 7.75
N LEU A 265 2.56 -10.55 8.35
CA LEU A 265 3.51 -9.87 9.22
C LEU A 265 3.82 -10.69 10.47
N ALA A 266 2.79 -11.28 11.08
CA ALA A 266 2.93 -12.16 12.24
C ALA A 266 3.76 -13.43 11.95
N ALA A 267 3.77 -13.90 10.70
CA ALA A 267 4.63 -15.00 10.24
C ALA A 267 6.09 -14.54 9.98
N GLY A 268 6.45 -13.29 10.28
CA GLY A 268 7.79 -12.75 10.06
C GLY A 268 8.12 -12.50 8.59
N VAL A 269 7.09 -12.28 7.75
CA VAL A 269 7.24 -11.99 6.33
C VAL A 269 6.94 -10.51 6.09
N ASN A 270 7.87 -9.79 5.50
CA ASN A 270 7.72 -8.38 5.18
C ASN A 270 6.79 -8.18 3.97
N LEU A 271 5.98 -7.13 3.98
CA LEU A 271 4.92 -6.93 3.01
C LEU A 271 4.97 -5.53 2.37
N CYS A 272 5.07 -5.50 1.04
CA CYS A 272 4.92 -4.29 0.23
C CYS A 272 3.68 -4.41 -0.66
N GLU A 273 2.81 -3.43 -0.58
CA GLU A 273 1.52 -3.41 -1.27
C GLU A 273 1.44 -2.24 -2.24
N LEU A 274 1.07 -2.49 -3.48
CA LEU A 274 0.82 -1.45 -4.47
C LEU A 274 -0.68 -1.23 -4.62
N HIS A 275 -1.09 0.03 -4.58
CA HIS A 275 -2.50 0.36 -4.62
C HIS A 275 -2.82 1.58 -5.48
N HIS A 276 -4.10 1.80 -5.71
CA HIS A 276 -4.60 2.94 -6.46
C HIS A 276 -5.04 4.07 -5.52
N VAL A 277 -5.11 5.27 -6.07
CA VAL A 277 -5.76 6.42 -5.44
C VAL A 277 -7.16 6.62 -6.03
N LYS A 278 -8.01 7.30 -5.28
CA LYS A 278 -9.32 7.78 -5.78
C LYS A 278 -9.10 8.72 -6.96
N LYS A 279 -10.09 8.83 -7.83
CA LYS A 279 -10.03 9.85 -8.89
C LYS A 279 -9.97 11.23 -8.24
N PRO A 280 -9.07 12.13 -8.71
CA PRO A 280 -8.98 13.49 -8.17
C PRO A 280 -10.36 14.17 -8.22
N SER A 281 -10.77 14.79 -7.13
CA SER A 281 -11.87 15.77 -7.13
C SER A 281 -11.30 17.17 -7.40
N ALA A 282 -12.12 18.07 -7.93
CA ALA A 282 -11.68 19.42 -8.27
C ALA A 282 -11.10 20.22 -7.07
N ASP A 283 -11.46 19.84 -5.86
CA ASP A 283 -11.07 20.51 -4.62
C ASP A 283 -9.91 19.80 -3.87
N SER A 284 -9.41 18.67 -4.36
CA SER A 284 -8.35 17.93 -3.69
C SER A 284 -6.99 18.30 -4.29
N ALA A 285 -6.08 18.75 -3.43
CA ALA A 285 -4.68 18.98 -3.83
C ALA A 285 -3.93 17.71 -4.22
N GLY A 286 -4.52 16.54 -3.99
CA GLY A 286 -4.00 15.21 -4.29
C GLY A 286 -2.81 14.78 -3.42
N GLY A 287 -2.68 13.49 -3.19
CA GLY A 287 -1.50 12.89 -2.54
C GLY A 287 -1.55 12.79 -1.03
N GLY A 288 -2.73 12.96 -0.40
CA GLY A 288 -2.94 12.69 1.04
C GLY A 288 -3.33 11.24 1.32
N VAL A 289 -3.34 10.83 2.60
CA VAL A 289 -3.83 9.51 3.04
C VAL A 289 -5.28 9.27 2.62
N SER A 290 -6.11 10.32 2.67
CA SER A 290 -7.53 10.28 2.28
C SER A 290 -7.76 9.98 0.79
N ASP A 291 -6.73 10.19 -0.04
CA ASP A 291 -6.82 9.96 -1.48
C ASP A 291 -6.57 8.50 -1.86
N VAL A 292 -6.05 7.70 -0.94
CA VAL A 292 -5.89 6.25 -1.14
C VAL A 292 -7.27 5.61 -1.33
N TYR A 293 -7.40 4.78 -2.36
CA TYR A 293 -8.65 4.06 -2.62
C TYR A 293 -8.91 3.03 -1.53
N GLY A 294 -10.17 2.83 -1.17
CA GLY A 294 -10.58 1.83 -0.20
C GLY A 294 -11.10 2.45 1.10
N SER A 295 -11.43 1.58 2.05
CA SER A 295 -11.81 1.97 3.40
C SER A 295 -10.61 2.42 4.22
N THR A 296 -10.86 3.06 5.36
CA THR A 296 -9.80 3.51 6.28
C THR A 296 -8.93 2.36 6.80
N TRP A 297 -9.44 1.14 6.83
CA TRP A 297 -8.69 -0.05 7.25
C TRP A 297 -7.44 -0.32 6.41
N ILE A 298 -7.48 0.07 5.12
CA ILE A 298 -6.35 -0.15 4.21
C ILE A 298 -5.13 0.68 4.63
N THR A 299 -5.33 1.95 4.93
CA THR A 299 -4.26 2.87 5.32
C THR A 299 -3.92 2.78 6.81
N SER A 300 -4.92 2.52 7.67
CA SER A 300 -4.71 2.41 9.12
C SER A 300 -3.88 1.17 9.47
N GLY A 301 -4.10 0.06 8.78
CA GLY A 301 -3.37 -1.19 9.02
C GLY A 301 -1.96 -1.24 8.42
N ALA A 302 -1.60 -0.33 7.51
CA ALA A 302 -0.22 -0.20 7.01
C ALA A 302 0.63 0.60 8.00
N GLY A 303 1.88 0.22 8.23
CA GLY A 303 2.81 0.98 9.05
C GLY A 303 3.37 2.18 8.32
N SER A 304 3.62 2.03 7.02
CA SER A 304 4.10 3.08 6.13
C SER A 304 3.20 3.25 4.91
N VAL A 305 2.91 4.50 4.54
CA VAL A 305 2.11 4.83 3.36
C VAL A 305 2.82 5.90 2.54
N ILE A 306 3.12 5.56 1.29
CA ILE A 306 3.69 6.45 0.29
C ILE A 306 2.63 6.72 -0.77
N THR A 307 2.49 7.99 -1.17
CA THR A 307 1.64 8.38 -2.30
C THR A 307 2.47 8.95 -3.44
N LEU A 308 2.15 8.49 -4.65
CA LEU A 308 2.68 9.01 -5.91
C LEU A 308 1.59 9.80 -6.63
N SER A 309 1.88 11.06 -6.98
CA SER A 309 0.94 11.94 -7.70
C SER A 309 1.62 12.67 -8.84
N GLY A 310 0.88 12.94 -9.92
CA GLY A 310 1.34 13.54 -11.17
C GLY A 310 0.42 13.16 -12.32
N GLU A 311 0.79 13.56 -13.53
CA GLU A 311 0.07 13.17 -14.73
C GLU A 311 0.60 11.83 -15.28
N PRO A 312 -0.27 10.95 -15.79
CA PRO A 312 0.16 9.68 -16.36
C PRO A 312 1.11 9.88 -17.54
N GLY A 313 2.31 9.32 -17.43
CA GLY A 313 3.34 9.41 -18.47
C GLY A 313 4.38 10.51 -18.24
N ASP A 314 4.20 11.37 -17.24
CA ASP A 314 5.23 12.30 -16.83
C ASP A 314 6.44 11.56 -16.26
N LEU A 315 7.61 12.07 -16.58
CA LEU A 315 8.87 11.58 -16.01
C LEU A 315 9.09 12.11 -14.58
N GLU A 316 8.42 13.20 -14.20
CA GLU A 316 8.47 13.76 -12.85
C GLU A 316 7.21 13.40 -12.07
N VAL A 317 7.39 12.76 -10.93
CA VAL A 317 6.33 12.30 -10.04
C VAL A 317 6.54 12.89 -8.64
N ARG A 318 5.48 13.36 -8.02
CA ARG A 318 5.52 13.80 -6.62
C ARG A 318 5.43 12.58 -5.72
N PHE A 319 6.40 12.45 -4.85
CA PHE A 319 6.48 11.44 -3.79
C PHE A 319 6.16 12.06 -2.44
N ARG A 320 5.22 11.49 -1.71
CA ARG A 320 4.89 11.91 -0.34
C ARG A 320 4.83 10.69 0.57
N HIS A 321 5.53 10.74 1.69
CA HIS A 321 5.43 9.77 2.78
C HIS A 321 4.38 10.29 3.76
N VAL A 322 3.16 9.75 3.70
CA VAL A 322 1.98 10.33 4.38
C VAL A 322 1.63 9.60 5.69
N LYS A 323 2.23 8.45 5.93
CA LYS A 323 2.27 7.75 7.20
C LYS A 323 3.64 7.10 7.33
N SER A 324 4.28 7.21 8.48
CA SER A 324 5.67 6.77 8.68
C SER A 324 5.85 6.03 10.00
N PRO A 325 6.74 5.02 10.05
CA PRO A 325 7.15 4.35 11.29
C PRO A 325 7.95 5.27 12.23
N ALA A 326 8.68 6.24 11.67
CA ALA A 326 9.48 7.21 12.41
C ALA A 326 9.14 8.64 11.95
N ASN A 327 10.09 9.38 11.36
CA ASN A 327 9.82 10.69 10.80
C ASN A 327 9.25 10.60 9.37
N GLU A 328 8.47 11.60 8.96
CA GLU A 328 8.00 11.73 7.59
C GLU A 328 9.17 12.11 6.67
N VAL A 329 9.44 11.26 5.69
CA VAL A 329 10.48 11.43 4.68
C VAL A 329 9.91 12.12 3.44
N GLY A 330 10.66 13.04 2.85
CA GLY A 330 10.16 13.82 1.73
C GLY A 330 9.36 15.05 2.19
N PRO A 331 8.43 15.64 1.45
CA PRO A 331 8.07 15.24 0.09
C PRO A 331 9.20 15.47 -0.90
N TRP A 332 9.19 14.69 -1.99
CA TRP A 332 10.17 14.80 -3.07
C TRP A 332 9.50 14.89 -4.44
N LYS A 333 10.21 15.49 -5.39
CA LYS A 333 10.04 15.17 -6.80
C LYS A 333 10.99 14.04 -7.14
N ILE A 334 10.46 12.98 -7.70
CA ILE A 334 11.24 11.86 -8.21
C ILE A 334 11.17 11.87 -9.74
N HIS A 335 12.31 11.67 -10.36
CA HIS A 335 12.44 11.64 -11.82
C HIS A 335 12.66 10.21 -12.29
N LEU A 336 11.83 9.77 -13.24
CA LEU A 336 11.97 8.47 -13.90
C LEU A 336 12.93 8.60 -15.06
N ASP A 337 14.01 7.86 -15.03
CA ASP A 337 14.84 7.61 -16.19
C ASP A 337 14.15 6.54 -17.07
N PRO A 338 13.73 6.87 -18.30
CA PRO A 338 13.02 5.95 -19.17
C PRO A 338 13.89 4.78 -19.66
N ASP A 339 15.19 4.95 -19.72
CA ASP A 339 16.13 3.94 -20.26
C ASP A 339 16.41 2.86 -19.20
N SER A 340 16.83 3.25 -18.02
CA SER A 340 17.08 2.32 -16.91
C SER A 340 15.81 1.90 -16.15
N GLY A 341 14.71 2.65 -16.30
CA GLY A 341 13.51 2.45 -15.53
C GLY A 341 13.73 2.70 -14.03
N ALA A 342 14.67 3.58 -13.66
CA ALA A 342 14.98 3.90 -12.29
C ALA A 342 14.45 5.29 -11.89
N PHE A 343 13.95 5.41 -10.68
CA PHE A 343 13.65 6.70 -10.08
C PHE A 343 14.87 7.25 -9.33
N SER A 344 15.08 8.55 -9.45
CA SER A 344 16.03 9.33 -8.65
C SER A 344 15.31 10.51 -7.99
N VAL A 345 15.78 10.95 -6.83
CA VAL A 345 15.23 12.13 -6.15
C VAL A 345 15.78 13.38 -6.82
N ARG A 346 14.88 14.26 -7.26
CA ARG A 346 15.22 15.63 -7.59
C ARG A 346 15.19 16.46 -6.30
N GLN A 347 16.34 16.60 -5.66
CA GLN A 347 16.41 17.33 -4.40
C GLN A 347 16.13 18.81 -4.61
N ILE A 348 15.15 19.36 -3.87
CA ILE A 348 15.02 20.79 -3.66
C ILE A 348 16.17 21.18 -2.72
N ASN A 349 17.12 21.91 -3.24
CA ASN A 349 18.24 22.36 -2.44
C ASN A 349 17.86 23.65 -1.69
N LEU A 350 17.31 23.50 -0.49
CA LEU A 350 16.91 24.62 0.35
C LEU A 350 18.05 25.61 0.62
N LEU A 351 19.31 25.17 0.60
CA LEU A 351 20.45 26.08 0.71
C LEU A 351 20.56 27.02 -0.49
N VAL A 352 20.25 26.52 -1.68
CA VAL A 352 20.16 27.35 -2.89
C VAL A 352 18.99 28.31 -2.80
N SER A 353 17.83 27.84 -2.33
CA SER A 353 16.64 28.69 -2.14
C SER A 353 16.91 29.80 -1.14
N VAL A 354 17.56 29.50 -0.02
CA VAL A 354 17.96 30.51 0.98
C VAL A 354 18.95 31.50 0.39
N ARG A 355 19.93 31.04 -0.42
CA ARG A 355 20.85 31.95 -1.12
C ARG A 355 20.15 32.84 -2.14
N ASN A 356 19.21 32.31 -2.87
CA ASN A 356 18.42 33.06 -3.88
C ASN A 356 17.48 34.10 -3.24
N ALA A 357 17.01 33.86 -2.01
CA ALA A 357 16.22 34.82 -1.25
C ALA A 357 17.02 36.08 -0.84
N GLY A 358 18.33 36.03 -0.92
CA GLY A 358 19.24 37.17 -0.74
C GLY A 358 19.05 37.89 0.59
N VAL A 359 18.95 39.22 0.52
CA VAL A 359 18.85 40.11 1.72
C VAL A 359 17.55 39.94 2.50
N ASN A 360 16.51 39.34 1.91
CA ASN A 360 15.23 39.12 2.58
C ASN A 360 15.23 37.86 3.45
N GLY A 361 16.16 36.92 3.18
CA GLY A 361 16.13 35.59 3.77
C GLY A 361 14.93 34.77 3.32
N LEU A 362 14.91 33.47 3.62
CA LEU A 362 13.81 32.57 3.30
C LEU A 362 12.93 32.38 4.53
N SER A 363 11.62 32.63 4.43
CA SER A 363 10.68 32.33 5.51
C SER A 363 10.28 30.84 5.52
N ALA A 364 9.72 30.35 6.64
CA ALA A 364 9.15 29.00 6.71
C ALA A 364 7.97 28.81 5.73
N GLU A 365 7.23 29.88 5.44
CA GLU A 365 6.14 29.85 4.46
C GLU A 365 6.67 29.70 3.03
N ASP A 366 7.67 30.49 2.64
CA ASP A 366 8.26 30.43 1.30
C ASP A 366 8.95 29.06 1.08
N ALA A 367 9.67 28.58 2.10
CA ALA A 367 10.24 27.25 2.09
C ALA A 367 9.15 26.16 1.93
N ALA A 368 8.02 26.29 2.62
CA ALA A 368 6.92 25.36 2.49
C ALA A 368 6.27 25.43 1.10
N ILE A 369 6.08 26.64 0.53
CA ILE A 369 5.57 26.80 -0.84
C ILE A 369 6.47 26.05 -1.82
N GLU A 370 7.78 26.18 -1.68
CA GLU A 370 8.75 25.52 -2.55
C GLU A 370 8.77 24.00 -2.36
N ILE A 371 8.85 23.52 -1.10
CA ILE A 371 8.90 22.09 -0.76
C ILE A 371 7.63 21.37 -1.19
N TYR A 372 6.46 21.98 -0.95
CA TYR A 372 5.15 21.35 -1.19
C TYR A 372 4.50 21.78 -2.51
N GLU A 373 5.13 22.71 -3.24
CA GLU A 373 4.64 23.27 -4.52
C GLU A 373 3.18 23.74 -4.45
N CYS A 374 2.81 24.34 -3.36
CA CYS A 374 1.46 24.81 -3.06
C CYS A 374 1.42 26.33 -2.95
N ARG A 375 0.32 26.96 -3.37
CA ARG A 375 0.15 28.41 -3.23
C ARG A 375 -0.10 28.87 -1.79
N ARG A 376 -0.66 27.99 -0.96
CA ARG A 376 -1.01 28.25 0.43
C ARG A 376 -0.72 27.03 1.28
N PRO A 377 0.48 26.95 1.88
CA PRO A 377 0.83 25.85 2.75
C PRO A 377 -0.01 25.85 4.04
N THR A 378 -0.37 24.68 4.49
CA THR A 378 -1.04 24.47 5.78
C THR A 378 -0.11 24.81 6.94
N ALA A 379 -0.65 25.02 8.14
CA ALA A 379 0.16 25.25 9.34
C ALA A 379 1.13 24.08 9.62
N SER A 380 0.72 22.85 9.32
CA SER A 380 1.56 21.65 9.45
C SER A 380 2.74 21.69 8.47
N GLU A 381 2.51 22.03 7.21
CA GLU A 381 3.55 22.12 6.18
C GLU A 381 4.56 23.22 6.50
N LYS A 382 4.09 24.39 6.97
CA LYS A 382 4.98 25.47 7.43
C LYS A 382 5.86 25.02 8.60
N LYS A 383 5.29 24.32 9.59
CA LYS A 383 6.04 23.79 10.74
C LYS A 383 7.08 22.73 10.32
N LYS A 384 6.76 21.90 9.32
CA LYS A 384 7.70 20.92 8.77
C LYS A 384 8.85 21.60 8.01
N ALA A 385 8.55 22.62 7.19
CA ALA A 385 9.56 23.41 6.51
C ALA A 385 10.49 24.12 7.53
N GLU A 386 9.93 24.69 8.58
CA GLU A 386 10.69 25.31 9.69
C GLU A 386 11.65 24.30 10.34
N ARG A 387 11.18 23.07 10.63
CA ARG A 387 12.04 22.03 11.20
C ARG A 387 13.22 21.70 10.29
N ARG A 388 13.03 21.61 8.96
CA ARG A 388 14.09 21.36 8.00
C ARG A 388 15.11 22.49 7.97
N LEU A 389 14.65 23.73 7.96
CA LEU A 389 15.53 24.90 8.01
C LEU A 389 16.33 24.93 9.33
N ASN A 390 15.68 24.62 10.46
CA ASN A 390 16.35 24.53 11.76
C ASN A 390 17.36 23.37 11.83
N ALA A 391 17.09 22.24 11.21
CA ALA A 391 18.05 21.15 11.09
C ALA A 391 19.30 21.57 10.30
N MET A 392 19.15 22.44 9.28
CA MET A 392 20.28 23.03 8.56
C MET A 392 21.04 24.05 9.41
N VAL A 393 20.35 24.78 10.31
CA VAL A 393 21.02 25.64 11.33
C VAL A 393 21.87 24.80 12.28
N ALA A 394 21.33 23.66 12.76
CA ALA A 394 22.07 22.75 13.64
C ALA A 394 23.34 22.17 12.96
N LYS A 395 23.32 22.01 11.63
CA LYS A 395 24.47 21.60 10.82
C LYS A 395 25.43 22.76 10.46
N GLY A 396 25.18 23.99 10.94
CA GLY A 396 26.01 25.16 10.67
C GLY A 396 25.90 25.71 9.22
N LEU A 397 24.91 25.27 8.46
CA LEU A 397 24.72 25.71 7.05
C LEU A 397 23.93 27.00 6.93
N LEU A 398 23.01 27.24 7.87
CA LEU A 398 22.13 28.40 7.92
C LEU A 398 22.22 29.09 9.29
N LYS A 399 21.83 30.38 9.32
CA LYS A 399 21.55 31.12 10.54
C LYS A 399 20.07 31.56 10.53
N ARG A 400 19.41 31.49 11.70
CA ARG A 400 18.03 31.93 11.92
C ARG A 400 18.04 33.32 12.56
N ILE A 401 17.22 34.21 12.05
CA ILE A 401 17.06 35.57 12.55
C ILE A 401 15.58 35.82 12.80
N GLU A 402 15.24 36.26 14.02
CA GLU A 402 13.86 36.66 14.39
C GLU A 402 13.61 38.09 13.95
N GLY A 403 12.53 38.33 13.20
CA GLY A 403 12.06 39.63 12.75
C GLY A 403 10.63 39.93 13.18
N ARG A 404 10.14 41.14 12.92
CA ARG A 404 8.75 41.55 13.23
C ARG A 404 7.70 40.71 12.47
N GLY A 405 8.08 40.07 11.36
CA GLY A 405 7.22 39.21 10.52
C GLY A 405 7.41 37.71 10.77
N GLY A 406 8.20 37.30 11.76
CA GLY A 406 8.56 35.91 12.04
C GLY A 406 10.02 35.62 11.76
N ALA A 407 10.40 34.34 11.92
CA ALA A 407 11.76 33.88 11.67
C ALA A 407 12.05 33.80 10.17
N VAL A 408 13.27 34.20 9.79
CA VAL A 408 13.84 34.02 8.45
C VAL A 408 15.23 33.38 8.52
N TRP A 409 15.58 32.63 7.51
CA TRP A 409 16.86 31.92 7.45
C TRP A 409 17.77 32.48 6.36
N PHE A 410 19.05 32.59 6.69
CA PHE A 410 20.10 33.08 5.80
C PHE A 410 21.23 32.07 5.71
N PRO A 411 22.01 32.05 4.61
CA PRO A 411 23.18 31.20 4.53
C PRO A 411 24.24 31.68 5.51
N VAL A 412 24.97 30.73 6.08
CA VAL A 412 26.23 31.08 6.76
C VAL A 412 27.28 31.32 5.68
N GLU A 413 27.77 32.55 5.55
CA GLU A 413 28.88 32.84 4.66
C GLU A 413 30.13 32.10 5.17
N THR A 414 30.55 31.09 4.43
CA THR A 414 31.90 30.52 4.64
C THR A 414 32.86 31.61 4.16
N ARG A 415 33.58 32.29 5.07
CA ARG A 415 34.72 33.08 4.66
C ARG A 415 35.65 32.13 3.91
N LEU A 416 35.78 32.33 2.61
CA LEU A 416 36.89 31.80 1.86
C LEU A 416 38.12 32.43 2.54
N GLU A 417 38.97 31.62 3.16
CA GLU A 417 40.31 32.08 3.57
C GLU A 417 40.94 32.67 2.30
N GLU A 418 41.26 33.93 2.35
CA GLU A 418 42.06 34.54 1.29
C GLU A 418 43.33 33.69 1.11
N PRO A 419 43.68 33.31 -0.11
CA PRO A 419 44.93 32.57 -0.33
C PRO A 419 46.05 33.39 0.31
N LYS A 420 46.78 32.83 1.25
CA LYS A 420 47.99 33.45 1.83
C LYS A 420 48.83 33.94 0.69
N PRO A 421 49.22 35.23 0.67
CA PRO A 421 50.15 35.70 -0.33
C PRO A 421 51.39 34.82 -0.32
N LEU A 422 51.74 34.31 -1.49
CA LEU A 422 53.00 33.62 -1.72
C LEU A 422 54.10 34.62 -1.32
N GLY A 423 54.56 34.49 -0.07
CA GLY A 423 55.74 35.22 0.41
C GLY A 423 56.95 34.77 -0.37
N ASP A 424 57.66 35.79 -0.78
CA ASP A 424 58.92 35.81 -1.48
C ASP A 424 59.79 34.56 -1.27
N LEU A 425 59.90 33.79 -2.34
CA LEU A 425 61.03 32.92 -2.60
C LEU A 425 61.94 33.61 -3.58
N PHE A 426 62.82 34.45 -3.08
CA PHE A 426 64.10 34.79 -3.69
C PHE A 426 65.17 34.86 -2.62
#